data_d1814592effab09d06aedf2d24163c94
#
_entry.id   d1814592effab09d06aedf2d24163c94
#
_cell.length_a   1.000
_cell.length_b   1.000
_cell.length_c   1.000
_cell.angle_alpha   90.00
_cell.angle_beta   90.00
_cell.angle_gamma   90.00
#
_symmetry.space_group_name_H-M   'P 1'
#
loop_
_entity.id
_entity.type
_entity.pdbx_description
1 polymer ?
#
loop_
_entity_poly.entity_id
_entity_poly.type
_entity_poly.pdbx_seq_one_letter_code
_entity_poly.pdbx_strand_id
1 'polypeptide(L)'
;MSSTIKKVLKWAAITIAVVVVIAVGLGIYVYTLIPKPIGEKPVLQSELFNKPATELPVTGKFIYKSATELAAMIKNKQATSTEIVQEYINYIKNTNYQTNAFIWLFEQDALEAAKKADEKVARGEPLGLLHGVPVSIKEEFAVKGKPHTVNAEMFQGFVAPRNAGVVEAMISQGAIILGTTNVPRMLFDVQTTGEIYPTANNPYDLTRTPGGSTGGGAASVATGSSPIAVGGDFGGSIRIPAALCGLYGLKTTDGSMQDFGSFPGEPGNPKYRRMMVTGPLARTVDDIDLAWNAIMSKWPEQKAKMLEPKGELKDYKVAYLDEWKFGNDKMIVSQEIKDKLNALTETLKTHHVSVTNDQPADFDRMVAMHRLLAIYTLLEKEPWIFRQLVILDFKGSDNHRIDLNEVYDRMSDLDPAKYDDILKRRDTLRDQLEAFFTKYDFLIMPVTTTAAIRHNPEHNPISVDGAKVDYWDNFLYPVVFNATGHPALTIPLGLNAEGLPIGVQVVGPMNSEKRLIAFAKLIEPLHTGFVKPKEK
;
A
#
# COMPACT_ATOMS: atom_id res chain seq x y z
N MET A 1 0.16 34.66 -62.57
CA MET A 1 0.88 34.46 -61.26
C MET A 1 2.36 34.72 -61.49
N SER A 2 2.96 35.69 -60.81
CA SER A 2 4.33 36.10 -61.07
C SER A 2 5.30 34.92 -60.68
N SER A 3 6.48 34.88 -61.32
CA SER A 3 7.51 33.86 -61.07
C SER A 3 7.89 33.79 -59.60
N THR A 4 7.84 34.90 -58.88
CA THR A 4 8.11 35.01 -57.45
C THR A 4 7.06 34.30 -56.60
N ILE A 5 5.76 34.43 -56.94
CA ILE A 5 4.66 33.75 -56.23
C ILE A 5 4.77 32.23 -56.39
N LYS A 6 5.14 31.73 -57.58
CA LYS A 6 5.36 30.29 -57.82
C LYS A 6 6.53 29.76 -56.98
N LYS A 7 7.61 30.51 -56.82
CA LYS A 7 8.75 30.12 -55.94
C LYS A 7 8.34 30.08 -54.48
N VAL A 8 7.62 31.08 -53.97
CA VAL A 8 7.15 31.12 -52.59
C VAL A 8 6.22 29.93 -52.28
N LEU A 9 5.27 29.64 -53.16
CA LEU A 9 4.36 28.50 -53.00
C LEU A 9 5.10 27.17 -53.04
N LYS A 10 6.14 27.02 -53.90
CA LYS A 10 6.96 25.82 -53.95
C LYS A 10 7.75 25.62 -52.63
N TRP A 11 8.37 26.64 -52.10
CA TRP A 11 9.10 26.56 -50.82
C TRP A 11 8.15 26.33 -49.66
N ALA A 12 6.99 26.95 -49.59
CA ALA A 12 5.95 26.68 -48.60
C ALA A 12 5.49 25.21 -48.63
N ALA A 13 5.25 24.65 -49.81
CA ALA A 13 4.86 23.26 -50.00
C ALA A 13 5.98 22.30 -49.53
N ILE A 14 7.25 22.59 -49.83
CA ILE A 14 8.40 21.81 -49.37
C ILE A 14 8.49 21.86 -47.85
N THR A 15 8.36 23.04 -47.25
CA THR A 15 8.43 23.20 -45.77
C THR A 15 7.30 22.40 -45.08
N ILE A 16 6.08 22.48 -45.60
CA ILE A 16 4.95 21.70 -45.08
C ILE A 16 5.22 20.20 -45.22
N ALA A 17 5.72 19.74 -46.38
CA ALA A 17 6.07 18.32 -46.55
C ALA A 17 7.14 17.86 -45.57
N VAL A 18 8.18 18.66 -45.33
CA VAL A 18 9.24 18.36 -44.32
C VAL A 18 8.67 18.29 -42.91
N VAL A 19 7.79 19.25 -42.55
CA VAL A 19 7.14 19.24 -41.21
C VAL A 19 6.27 18.01 -41.04
N VAL A 20 5.51 17.60 -42.07
CA VAL A 20 4.68 16.39 -42.03
C VAL A 20 5.55 15.14 -41.90
N VAL A 21 6.66 15.04 -42.66
CA VAL A 21 7.59 13.89 -42.54
C VAL A 21 8.21 13.81 -41.14
N ILE A 22 8.61 14.95 -40.57
CA ILE A 22 9.12 15.01 -39.19
C ILE A 22 8.04 14.60 -38.21
N ALA A 23 6.83 15.08 -38.34
CA ALA A 23 5.70 14.75 -37.46
C ALA A 23 5.34 13.26 -37.54
N VAL A 24 5.30 12.68 -38.74
CA VAL A 24 5.08 11.24 -38.95
C VAL A 24 6.24 10.42 -38.40
N GLY A 25 7.49 10.83 -38.65
CA GLY A 25 8.68 10.17 -38.08
C GLY A 25 8.67 10.20 -36.55
N LEU A 26 8.31 11.34 -35.95
CA LEU A 26 8.16 11.48 -34.50
C LEU A 26 7.01 10.60 -33.97
N GLY A 27 5.87 10.57 -34.67
CA GLY A 27 4.74 9.70 -34.32
C GLY A 27 5.12 8.21 -34.36
N ILE A 28 5.84 7.76 -35.39
CA ILE A 28 6.36 6.39 -35.49
C ILE A 28 7.36 6.13 -34.35
N TYR A 29 8.27 7.06 -34.10
CA TYR A 29 9.25 6.94 -33.02
C TYR A 29 8.55 6.82 -31.65
N VAL A 30 7.60 7.71 -31.35
CA VAL A 30 6.80 7.63 -30.12
C VAL A 30 6.04 6.31 -30.03
N TYR A 31 5.44 5.85 -31.16
CA TYR A 31 4.76 4.54 -31.20
C TYR A 31 5.71 3.35 -30.91
N THR A 32 6.99 3.44 -31.32
CA THR A 32 7.99 2.40 -31.00
C THR A 32 8.43 2.43 -29.53
N LEU A 33 8.26 3.58 -28.85
CA LEU A 33 8.56 3.73 -27.44
C LEU A 33 7.42 3.27 -26.51
N ILE A 34 6.19 3.12 -27.06
CA ILE A 34 5.08 2.55 -26.28
C ILE A 34 5.41 1.08 -26.01
N PRO A 35 5.55 0.69 -24.73
CA PRO A 35 5.82 -0.71 -24.39
C PRO A 35 4.72 -1.60 -24.96
N LYS A 36 5.10 -2.58 -25.76
CA LYS A 36 4.14 -3.59 -26.25
C LYS A 36 3.79 -4.52 -25.10
N PRO A 37 2.53 -4.95 -24.99
CA PRO A 37 2.13 -5.92 -23.97
C PRO A 37 3.01 -7.18 -24.02
N ILE A 38 3.44 -7.64 -22.85
CA ILE A 38 4.19 -8.88 -22.72
C ILE A 38 3.20 -10.04 -22.73
N GLY A 39 3.22 -10.83 -23.82
CA GLY A 39 2.36 -12.01 -23.95
C GLY A 39 0.88 -11.69 -24.18
N GLU A 40 0.04 -12.68 -23.99
CA GLU A 40 -1.41 -12.58 -24.14
C GLU A 40 -2.09 -12.18 -22.83
N LYS A 41 -3.26 -11.53 -22.92
CA LYS A 41 -4.08 -11.21 -21.75
C LYS A 41 -4.47 -12.50 -21.03
N PRO A 42 -4.27 -12.59 -19.70
CA PRO A 42 -4.58 -13.82 -18.99
C PRO A 42 -6.08 -14.09 -18.98
N VAL A 43 -6.45 -15.35 -19.06
CA VAL A 43 -7.84 -15.77 -18.86
C VAL A 43 -8.17 -15.65 -17.38
N LEU A 44 -9.04 -14.72 -17.05
CA LEU A 44 -9.45 -14.49 -15.66
C LEU A 44 -10.27 -15.67 -15.12
N GLN A 45 -10.12 -15.94 -13.84
CA GLN A 45 -10.97 -16.89 -13.10
C GLN A 45 -12.36 -16.26 -12.89
N SER A 46 -13.24 -16.39 -13.90
CA SER A 46 -14.54 -15.70 -13.93
C SER A 46 -15.42 -16.01 -12.71
N GLU A 47 -15.24 -17.16 -12.10
CA GLU A 47 -15.90 -17.56 -10.85
C GLU A 47 -15.59 -16.67 -9.65
N LEU A 48 -14.48 -15.93 -9.68
CA LEU A 48 -14.15 -14.97 -8.62
C LEU A 48 -14.93 -13.66 -8.74
N PHE A 49 -15.40 -13.32 -9.95
CA PHE A 49 -16.00 -12.01 -10.24
C PHE A 49 -17.51 -12.08 -10.50
N ASN A 50 -18.07 -13.28 -10.50
CA ASN A 50 -19.49 -13.50 -10.70
C ASN A 50 -20.11 -14.14 -9.47
N LYS A 51 -21.36 -13.75 -9.14
CA LYS A 51 -22.10 -14.42 -8.09
C LYS A 51 -22.25 -15.90 -8.45
N PRO A 52 -21.88 -16.83 -7.56
CA PRO A 52 -21.99 -18.25 -7.86
C PRO A 52 -23.48 -18.67 -8.02
N ALA A 53 -23.75 -19.55 -8.97
CA ALA A 53 -25.10 -20.11 -9.14
C ALA A 53 -25.54 -20.98 -7.94
N THR A 54 -24.57 -21.61 -7.28
CA THR A 54 -24.75 -22.38 -6.06
C THR A 54 -23.63 -22.07 -5.10
N GLU A 55 -23.97 -21.71 -3.87
CA GLU A 55 -22.96 -21.43 -2.84
C GLU A 55 -22.28 -22.73 -2.39
N LEU A 56 -20.95 -22.63 -2.22
CA LEU A 56 -20.13 -23.71 -1.69
C LEU A 56 -20.29 -23.79 -0.16
N PRO A 57 -20.14 -24.97 0.45
CA PRO A 57 -20.28 -25.12 1.90
C PRO A 57 -19.24 -24.27 2.66
N VAL A 58 -19.73 -23.42 3.57
CA VAL A 58 -18.93 -22.64 4.51
C VAL A 58 -19.55 -22.82 5.89
N THR A 59 -18.78 -23.34 6.83
CA THR A 59 -19.26 -23.58 8.20
C THR A 59 -19.22 -22.33 9.05
N GLY A 60 -18.41 -21.34 8.68
CA GLY A 60 -18.10 -20.14 9.46
C GLY A 60 -17.17 -20.40 10.65
N LYS A 61 -16.69 -21.64 10.81
CA LYS A 61 -15.86 -22.04 11.96
C LYS A 61 -14.52 -21.33 12.00
N PHE A 62 -13.93 -21.03 10.84
CA PHE A 62 -12.60 -20.46 10.71
C PHE A 62 -12.61 -19.01 10.19
N ILE A 63 -13.67 -18.61 9.52
CA ILE A 63 -13.81 -17.26 8.96
C ILE A 63 -13.85 -16.25 10.12
N TYR A 64 -13.12 -15.15 9.96
CA TYR A 64 -12.87 -14.12 11.00
C TYR A 64 -12.04 -14.55 12.22
N LYS A 65 -11.58 -15.81 12.33
CA LYS A 65 -10.54 -16.12 13.32
C LYS A 65 -9.25 -15.37 12.99
N SER A 66 -8.51 -15.01 14.04
CA SER A 66 -7.19 -14.41 13.87
C SER A 66 -6.19 -15.46 13.34
N ALA A 67 -5.13 -15.01 12.70
CA ALA A 67 -4.04 -15.90 12.27
C ALA A 67 -3.42 -16.61 13.48
N THR A 68 -3.31 -15.90 14.59
CA THR A 68 -2.80 -16.42 15.88
C THR A 68 -3.69 -17.56 16.40
N GLU A 69 -5.02 -17.40 16.36
CA GLU A 69 -5.96 -18.47 16.71
C GLU A 69 -5.83 -19.67 15.79
N LEU A 70 -5.79 -19.45 14.46
CA LEU A 70 -5.67 -20.52 13.47
C LEU A 70 -4.36 -21.29 13.64
N ALA A 71 -3.22 -20.61 13.84
CA ALA A 71 -1.95 -21.25 14.10
C ALA A 71 -1.99 -22.11 15.39
N ALA A 72 -2.61 -21.60 16.45
CA ALA A 72 -2.79 -22.34 17.70
C ALA A 72 -3.71 -23.57 17.51
N MET A 73 -4.80 -23.46 16.77
CA MET A 73 -5.71 -24.59 16.48
C MET A 73 -4.97 -25.70 15.72
N ILE A 74 -4.17 -25.37 14.71
CA ILE A 74 -3.39 -26.34 13.94
C ILE A 74 -2.34 -27.01 14.85
N LYS A 75 -1.56 -26.22 15.60
CA LYS A 75 -0.54 -26.72 16.51
C LYS A 75 -1.12 -27.68 17.56
N ASN A 76 -2.30 -27.36 18.09
CA ASN A 76 -2.99 -28.15 19.12
C ASN A 76 -3.86 -29.27 18.53
N LYS A 77 -3.80 -29.53 17.21
CA LYS A 77 -4.58 -30.55 16.50
C LYS A 77 -6.11 -30.41 16.67
N GLN A 78 -6.59 -29.17 16.86
CA GLN A 78 -8.03 -28.83 16.97
C GLN A 78 -8.69 -28.62 15.59
N ALA A 79 -7.87 -28.38 14.57
CA ALA A 79 -8.24 -28.31 13.17
C ALA A 79 -7.03 -28.70 12.31
N THR A 80 -7.30 -29.17 11.10
CA THR A 80 -6.26 -29.36 10.07
C THR A 80 -6.11 -28.11 9.23
N SER A 81 -4.93 -27.92 8.67
CA SER A 81 -4.68 -26.85 7.70
C SER A 81 -5.56 -27.03 6.45
N THR A 82 -5.78 -28.30 6.03
CA THR A 82 -6.64 -28.63 4.88
C THR A 82 -8.09 -28.19 5.13
N GLU A 83 -8.67 -28.43 6.32
CA GLU A 83 -10.04 -27.97 6.65
C GLU A 83 -10.14 -26.44 6.59
N ILE A 84 -9.16 -25.74 7.19
CA ILE A 84 -9.12 -24.28 7.23
C ILE A 84 -9.02 -23.73 5.80
N VAL A 85 -8.04 -24.17 5.03
CA VAL A 85 -7.78 -23.66 3.67
C VAL A 85 -8.96 -23.93 2.75
N GLN A 86 -9.61 -25.13 2.85
CA GLN A 86 -10.79 -25.44 2.05
C GLN A 86 -11.95 -24.48 2.37
N GLU A 87 -12.19 -24.17 3.65
CA GLU A 87 -13.26 -23.24 4.03
C GLU A 87 -12.98 -21.82 3.51
N TYR A 88 -11.73 -21.33 3.58
CA TYR A 88 -11.35 -20.04 3.02
C TYR A 88 -11.54 -19.99 1.49
N ILE A 89 -11.15 -21.04 0.76
CA ILE A 89 -11.35 -21.15 -0.69
C ILE A 89 -12.85 -21.07 -1.02
N ASN A 90 -13.70 -21.85 -0.35
CA ASN A 90 -15.14 -21.83 -0.56
C ASN A 90 -15.73 -20.44 -0.26
N TYR A 91 -15.31 -19.83 0.83
CA TYR A 91 -15.77 -18.49 1.23
C TYR A 91 -15.37 -17.42 0.20
N ILE A 92 -14.14 -17.44 -0.29
CA ILE A 92 -13.68 -16.54 -1.34
C ILE A 92 -14.52 -16.71 -2.61
N LYS A 93 -14.73 -17.94 -3.07
CA LYS A 93 -15.56 -18.22 -4.26
C LYS A 93 -17.02 -17.75 -4.10
N ASN A 94 -17.56 -17.79 -2.89
CA ASN A 94 -18.91 -17.33 -2.62
C ASN A 94 -19.05 -15.80 -2.55
N THR A 95 -18.00 -15.07 -2.15
CA THR A 95 -18.15 -13.67 -1.71
C THR A 95 -17.32 -12.66 -2.48
N ASN A 96 -16.24 -13.10 -3.15
CA ASN A 96 -15.26 -12.19 -3.77
C ASN A 96 -15.87 -11.26 -4.84
N TYR A 97 -16.91 -11.69 -5.55
CA TYR A 97 -17.60 -10.89 -6.58
C TYR A 97 -18.13 -9.55 -6.06
N GLN A 98 -18.36 -9.42 -4.76
CA GLN A 98 -18.82 -8.17 -4.15
C GLN A 98 -17.70 -7.14 -4.06
N THR A 99 -16.52 -7.58 -3.63
CA THR A 99 -15.38 -6.69 -3.34
C THR A 99 -14.28 -6.72 -4.39
N ASN A 100 -14.22 -7.75 -5.24
CA ASN A 100 -13.12 -7.99 -6.19
C ASN A 100 -11.74 -7.93 -5.50
N ALA A 101 -11.67 -8.42 -4.26
CA ALA A 101 -10.47 -8.37 -3.42
C ALA A 101 -9.37 -9.30 -3.96
N PHE A 102 -9.70 -10.56 -4.23
CA PHE A 102 -8.81 -11.50 -4.90
C PHE A 102 -8.94 -11.37 -6.43
N ILE A 103 -7.81 -11.43 -7.12
CA ILE A 103 -7.75 -11.45 -8.59
C ILE A 103 -7.25 -12.81 -9.11
N TRP A 104 -6.50 -13.53 -8.30
CA TRP A 104 -6.10 -14.91 -8.54
C TRP A 104 -6.24 -15.73 -7.27
N LEU A 105 -6.88 -16.90 -7.36
CA LEU A 105 -6.98 -17.88 -6.29
C LEU A 105 -6.14 -19.11 -6.69
N PHE A 106 -5.21 -19.51 -5.83
CA PHE A 106 -4.28 -20.61 -6.08
C PHE A 106 -4.77 -21.90 -5.41
N GLU A 107 -6.04 -22.27 -5.68
CA GLU A 107 -6.76 -23.33 -4.98
C GLU A 107 -5.97 -24.64 -4.87
N GLN A 108 -5.49 -25.17 -6.01
CA GLN A 108 -4.77 -26.45 -6.02
C GLN A 108 -3.48 -26.37 -5.21
N ASP A 109 -2.66 -25.33 -5.44
CA ASP A 109 -1.38 -25.16 -4.74
C ASP A 109 -1.60 -24.97 -3.24
N ALA A 110 -2.64 -24.21 -2.84
CA ALA A 110 -2.97 -23.98 -1.45
C ALA A 110 -3.40 -25.26 -0.73
N LEU A 111 -4.24 -26.09 -1.36
CA LEU A 111 -4.65 -27.38 -0.80
C LEU A 111 -3.50 -28.40 -0.72
N GLU A 112 -2.61 -28.42 -1.72
CA GLU A 112 -1.41 -29.26 -1.66
C GLU A 112 -0.47 -28.83 -0.53
N ALA A 113 -0.28 -27.50 -0.35
CA ALA A 113 0.52 -26.95 0.74
C ALA A 113 -0.11 -27.26 2.10
N ALA A 114 -1.44 -27.18 2.21
CA ALA A 114 -2.18 -27.51 3.42
C ALA A 114 -2.01 -28.98 3.83
N LYS A 115 -2.13 -29.91 2.89
CA LYS A 115 -1.86 -31.34 3.14
C LYS A 115 -0.45 -31.59 3.65
N LYS A 116 0.56 -30.96 3.04
CA LYS A 116 1.96 -31.05 3.50
C LYS A 116 2.14 -30.46 4.90
N ALA A 117 1.40 -29.40 5.24
CA ALA A 117 1.42 -28.82 6.58
C ALA A 117 0.82 -29.81 7.60
N ASP A 118 -0.31 -30.45 7.30
CA ASP A 118 -0.94 -31.47 8.15
C ASP A 118 -0.01 -32.68 8.38
N GLU A 119 0.70 -33.13 7.34
CA GLU A 119 1.69 -34.21 7.45
C GLU A 119 2.82 -33.86 8.43
N LYS A 120 3.35 -32.62 8.41
CA LYS A 120 4.37 -32.16 9.35
C LYS A 120 3.87 -32.20 10.81
N VAL A 121 2.62 -31.73 11.03
CA VAL A 121 2.00 -31.80 12.35
C VAL A 121 1.84 -33.27 12.80
N ALA A 122 1.46 -34.15 11.90
CA ALA A 122 1.32 -35.58 12.22
C ALA A 122 2.65 -36.23 12.61
N ARG A 123 3.75 -35.84 11.94
CA ARG A 123 5.12 -36.34 12.25
C ARG A 123 5.77 -35.66 13.46
N GLY A 124 5.14 -34.62 14.05
CA GLY A 124 5.70 -33.88 15.18
C GLY A 124 6.92 -33.03 14.82
N GLU A 125 7.04 -32.59 13.56
CA GLU A 125 8.14 -31.76 13.11
C GLU A 125 8.04 -30.33 13.68
N PRO A 126 9.18 -29.60 13.79
CA PRO A 126 9.15 -28.19 14.17
C PRO A 126 8.29 -27.36 13.22
N LEU A 127 7.42 -26.53 13.80
CA LEU A 127 6.47 -25.69 13.05
C LEU A 127 6.94 -24.23 13.02
N GLY A 128 6.79 -23.58 11.85
CA GLY A 128 7.00 -22.13 11.70
C GLY A 128 5.86 -21.32 12.36
N LEU A 129 6.05 -20.02 12.45
CA LEU A 129 5.12 -19.10 13.10
C LEU A 129 3.71 -19.09 12.48
N LEU A 130 3.62 -19.24 11.16
CA LEU A 130 2.39 -19.24 10.37
C LEU A 130 2.07 -20.62 9.79
N HIS A 131 2.54 -21.69 10.44
CA HIS A 131 2.40 -23.04 9.92
C HIS A 131 0.94 -23.41 9.65
N GLY A 132 0.62 -23.65 8.35
CA GLY A 132 -0.70 -24.03 7.88
C GLY A 132 -1.71 -22.90 7.81
N VAL A 133 -1.34 -21.66 8.15
CA VAL A 133 -2.23 -20.50 8.15
C VAL A 133 -2.36 -19.93 6.74
N PRO A 134 -3.58 -19.73 6.21
CA PRO A 134 -3.80 -19.10 4.91
C PRO A 134 -3.49 -17.60 4.97
N VAL A 135 -2.89 -17.06 3.88
CA VAL A 135 -2.59 -15.62 3.75
C VAL A 135 -2.82 -15.15 2.32
N SER A 136 -3.09 -13.87 2.15
CA SER A 136 -3.18 -13.22 0.84
C SER A 136 -1.96 -12.36 0.56
N ILE A 137 -1.57 -12.26 -0.71
CA ILE A 137 -0.41 -11.51 -1.17
C ILE A 137 -0.88 -10.43 -2.15
N LYS A 138 -0.46 -9.19 -1.94
CA LYS A 138 -0.66 -8.11 -2.92
C LYS A 138 -0.01 -8.48 -4.26
N GLU A 139 -0.67 -8.27 -5.39
CA GLU A 139 -0.10 -8.56 -6.72
C GLU A 139 1.09 -7.63 -7.09
N GLU A 140 1.59 -6.88 -6.16
CA GLU A 140 2.91 -6.24 -6.21
C GLU A 140 4.04 -7.28 -6.11
N PHE A 141 3.83 -8.36 -5.34
CA PHE A 141 4.85 -9.33 -5.03
C PHE A 141 4.73 -10.58 -5.90
N ALA A 142 5.84 -10.91 -6.55
CA ALA A 142 5.96 -12.09 -7.39
C ALA A 142 5.70 -13.38 -6.61
N VAL A 143 4.79 -14.20 -7.10
CA VAL A 143 4.59 -15.59 -6.68
C VAL A 143 4.98 -16.49 -7.85
N LYS A 144 5.99 -17.34 -7.65
CA LYS A 144 6.59 -18.16 -8.72
C LYS A 144 5.55 -18.94 -9.52
N GLY A 145 5.62 -18.80 -10.86
CA GLY A 145 4.72 -19.49 -11.80
C GLY A 145 3.32 -18.89 -11.88
N LYS A 146 3.06 -17.73 -11.23
CA LYS A 146 1.75 -17.06 -11.24
C LYS A 146 1.78 -15.76 -12.03
N PRO A 147 0.64 -15.29 -12.56
CA PRO A 147 0.53 -13.98 -13.20
C PRO A 147 1.01 -12.88 -12.25
N HIS A 148 1.72 -11.90 -12.80
CA HIS A 148 2.22 -10.75 -12.07
C HIS A 148 2.17 -9.53 -12.98
N THR A 149 1.00 -8.89 -13.03
CA THR A 149 0.65 -7.88 -14.03
C THR A 149 0.63 -6.46 -13.49
N VAL A 150 0.59 -6.29 -12.16
CA VAL A 150 0.32 -5.04 -11.46
C VAL A 150 -0.86 -4.27 -12.07
N ASN A 151 -1.89 -5.04 -12.51
CA ASN A 151 -3.13 -4.56 -13.14
C ASN A 151 -2.91 -3.61 -14.34
N ALA A 152 -1.85 -3.85 -15.13
CA ALA A 152 -1.47 -3.05 -16.29
C ALA A 152 -1.33 -3.92 -17.54
N GLU A 153 -1.99 -3.54 -18.63
CA GLU A 153 -1.98 -4.30 -19.90
C GLU A 153 -0.57 -4.54 -20.45
N MET A 154 0.37 -3.62 -20.20
CA MET A 154 1.76 -3.79 -20.63
C MET A 154 2.43 -5.04 -20.04
N PHE A 155 1.96 -5.56 -18.89
CA PHE A 155 2.46 -6.77 -18.24
C PHE A 155 1.47 -7.94 -18.29
N GLN A 156 0.42 -7.87 -19.09
CA GLN A 156 -0.72 -8.79 -19.07
C GLN A 156 -0.36 -10.28 -19.14
N GLY A 157 0.69 -10.66 -19.86
CA GLY A 157 1.15 -12.04 -19.98
C GLY A 157 2.39 -12.37 -19.16
N PHE A 158 2.82 -11.47 -18.26
CA PHE A 158 4.00 -11.71 -17.44
C PHE A 158 3.71 -12.75 -16.34
N VAL A 159 4.53 -13.79 -16.29
CA VAL A 159 4.50 -14.84 -15.26
C VAL A 159 5.79 -14.74 -14.43
N ALA A 160 5.64 -14.68 -13.12
CA ALA A 160 6.76 -14.51 -12.21
C ALA A 160 7.72 -15.71 -12.22
N PRO A 161 9.03 -15.53 -12.52
CA PRO A 161 9.98 -16.64 -12.60
C PRO A 161 10.42 -17.16 -11.22
N ARG A 162 10.24 -16.36 -10.18
CA ARG A 162 10.62 -16.66 -8.78
C ARG A 162 9.67 -15.99 -7.80
N ASN A 163 9.71 -16.39 -6.54
CA ASN A 163 9.01 -15.68 -5.47
C ASN A 163 9.73 -14.37 -5.14
N ALA A 164 8.96 -13.38 -4.68
CA ALA A 164 9.50 -12.21 -3.98
C ALA A 164 10.10 -12.62 -2.63
N GLY A 165 11.04 -11.83 -2.11
CA GLY A 165 11.71 -12.13 -0.85
C GLY A 165 10.74 -12.26 0.33
N VAL A 166 9.71 -11.40 0.41
CA VAL A 166 8.67 -11.48 1.42
C VAL A 166 7.81 -12.74 1.28
N VAL A 167 7.50 -13.17 0.05
CA VAL A 167 6.74 -14.41 -0.20
C VAL A 167 7.55 -15.62 0.26
N GLU A 168 8.87 -15.65 0.00
CA GLU A 168 9.76 -16.69 0.52
C GLU A 168 9.79 -16.70 2.05
N ALA A 169 9.85 -15.53 2.69
CA ALA A 169 9.81 -15.41 4.15
C ALA A 169 8.52 -16.01 4.73
N MET A 170 7.36 -15.65 4.18
CA MET A 170 6.07 -16.18 4.62
C MET A 170 5.97 -17.70 4.46
N ILE A 171 6.36 -18.23 3.29
CA ILE A 171 6.37 -19.67 3.02
C ILE A 171 7.34 -20.40 3.95
N SER A 172 8.52 -19.83 4.24
CA SER A 172 9.49 -20.44 5.16
C SER A 172 8.95 -20.59 6.59
N GLN A 173 8.02 -19.73 6.99
CA GLN A 173 7.31 -19.81 8.25
C GLN A 173 6.02 -20.66 8.19
N GLY A 174 5.80 -21.34 7.06
CA GLY A 174 4.71 -22.29 6.86
C GLY A 174 3.38 -21.65 6.46
N ALA A 175 3.34 -20.37 6.09
CA ALA A 175 2.14 -19.74 5.56
C ALA A 175 1.71 -20.37 4.23
N ILE A 176 0.39 -20.46 4.01
CA ILE A 176 -0.20 -20.96 2.77
C ILE A 176 -0.74 -19.78 1.96
N ILE A 177 -0.17 -19.59 0.78
CA ILE A 177 -0.59 -18.51 -0.12
C ILE A 177 -1.90 -18.89 -0.80
N LEU A 178 -3.01 -18.22 -0.41
CA LEU A 178 -4.33 -18.44 -1.04
C LEU A 178 -4.38 -17.90 -2.46
N GLY A 179 -3.74 -16.76 -2.69
CA GLY A 179 -3.80 -16.08 -3.97
C GLY A 179 -3.24 -14.66 -3.91
N THR A 180 -3.37 -13.95 -5.03
CA THR A 180 -3.00 -12.54 -5.10
C THR A 180 -4.21 -11.62 -5.10
N THR A 181 -4.02 -10.45 -4.48
CA THR A 181 -5.08 -9.46 -4.28
C THR A 181 -4.94 -8.26 -5.20
N ASN A 182 -6.07 -7.62 -5.47
CA ASN A 182 -6.23 -6.54 -6.44
C ASN A 182 -5.42 -5.29 -6.07
N VAL A 183 -4.93 -4.64 -7.11
CA VAL A 183 -4.11 -3.43 -7.04
C VAL A 183 -4.56 -2.45 -8.12
N PRO A 184 -4.30 -1.13 -8.00
CA PRO A 184 -4.47 -0.21 -9.11
C PRO A 184 -3.42 -0.44 -10.19
N ARG A 185 -3.70 0.11 -11.38
CA ARG A 185 -2.76 0.11 -12.50
C ARG A 185 -1.37 0.59 -12.05
N MET A 186 -0.36 -0.23 -12.31
CA MET A 186 1.05 0.07 -11.97
C MET A 186 1.29 0.39 -10.48
N LEU A 187 0.36 0.06 -9.58
CA LEU A 187 0.37 0.42 -8.15
C LEU A 187 0.24 1.94 -7.88
N PHE A 188 -0.11 2.73 -8.88
CA PHE A 188 0.05 4.18 -8.89
C PHE A 188 -1.26 4.93 -8.68
N ASP A 189 -2.08 4.46 -7.74
CA ASP A 189 -3.26 5.18 -7.24
C ASP A 189 -3.53 4.79 -5.78
N VAL A 190 -4.30 5.62 -5.09
CA VAL A 190 -4.85 5.39 -3.75
C VAL A 190 -6.28 4.82 -3.79
N GLN A 191 -6.78 4.51 -4.98
CA GLN A 191 -7.93 3.67 -5.28
C GLN A 191 -7.46 2.40 -5.98
N THR A 192 -8.22 1.32 -5.91
CA THR A 192 -7.84 0.04 -6.54
C THR A 192 -8.65 -0.18 -7.81
N THR A 193 -8.23 0.50 -8.88
CA THR A 193 -8.80 0.43 -10.23
C THR A 193 -7.67 0.23 -11.24
N GLY A 194 -7.87 -0.61 -12.26
CA GLY A 194 -6.85 -0.89 -13.27
C GLY A 194 -7.42 -1.32 -14.62
N GLU A 195 -6.57 -1.90 -15.47
CA GLU A 195 -6.89 -2.19 -16.88
C GLU A 195 -7.31 -3.65 -17.12
N ILE A 196 -6.90 -4.56 -16.22
CA ILE A 196 -7.11 -6.02 -16.43
C ILE A 196 -8.24 -6.53 -15.55
N TYR A 197 -8.27 -6.14 -14.28
CA TYR A 197 -9.20 -6.68 -13.27
C TYR A 197 -10.31 -5.69 -12.95
N PRO A 198 -11.49 -6.17 -12.51
CA PRO A 198 -12.56 -5.30 -12.02
C PRO A 198 -12.09 -4.42 -10.85
N THR A 199 -12.68 -3.24 -10.72
CA THR A 199 -12.43 -2.33 -9.59
C THR A 199 -12.72 -3.01 -8.27
N ALA A 200 -11.82 -2.86 -7.29
CA ALA A 200 -12.06 -3.35 -5.94
C ALA A 200 -12.98 -2.42 -5.16
N ASN A 201 -13.90 -2.99 -4.38
CA ASN A 201 -14.91 -2.27 -3.62
C ASN A 201 -14.64 -2.36 -2.12
N ASN A 202 -15.02 -1.31 -1.39
CA ASN A 202 -14.91 -1.27 0.07
C ASN A 202 -15.96 -2.20 0.71
N PRO A 203 -15.57 -3.10 1.63
CA PRO A 203 -16.51 -4.02 2.30
C PRO A 203 -17.62 -3.34 3.09
N TYR A 204 -17.43 -2.12 3.57
CA TYR A 204 -18.42 -1.37 4.34
C TYR A 204 -19.43 -0.65 3.45
N ASP A 205 -19.01 -0.21 2.25
CA ASP A 205 -19.86 0.36 1.22
C ASP A 205 -19.28 0.04 -0.17
N LEU A 206 -19.93 -0.86 -0.91
CA LEU A 206 -19.46 -1.34 -2.22
C LEU A 206 -19.40 -0.24 -3.31
N THR A 207 -19.94 0.95 -3.05
CA THR A 207 -19.85 2.11 -3.96
C THR A 207 -18.61 2.97 -3.70
N ARG A 208 -17.79 2.58 -2.71
CA ARG A 208 -16.62 3.32 -2.27
C ARG A 208 -15.33 2.51 -2.50
N THR A 209 -14.22 3.25 -2.56
CA THR A 209 -12.90 2.63 -2.68
C THR A 209 -12.46 1.97 -1.36
N PRO A 210 -11.81 0.79 -1.39
CA PRO A 210 -11.14 0.21 -0.22
C PRO A 210 -9.80 0.90 0.08
N GLY A 211 -9.45 1.95 -0.68
CA GLY A 211 -8.11 2.51 -0.68
C GLY A 211 -7.18 1.83 -1.69
N GLY A 212 -5.91 2.21 -1.69
CA GLY A 212 -4.87 1.70 -2.58
C GLY A 212 -3.46 2.06 -2.07
N SER A 213 -2.47 1.40 -2.64
CA SER A 213 -2.54 0.37 -3.68
C SER A 213 -2.73 -1.06 -3.15
N THR A 214 -2.79 -1.30 -1.83
CA THR A 214 -3.09 -2.62 -1.23
C THR A 214 -4.61 -2.77 -0.96
N GLY A 215 -5.49 -2.19 -1.79
CA GLY A 215 -6.92 -2.16 -1.53
C GLY A 215 -7.58 -3.53 -1.56
N GLY A 216 -7.21 -4.41 -2.50
CA GLY A 216 -7.68 -5.79 -2.52
C GLY A 216 -7.24 -6.56 -1.27
N GLY A 217 -6.00 -6.36 -0.80
CA GLY A 217 -5.49 -6.95 0.44
C GLY A 217 -6.29 -6.50 1.66
N ALA A 218 -6.55 -5.20 1.80
CA ALA A 218 -7.37 -4.67 2.88
C ALA A 218 -8.82 -5.18 2.83
N ALA A 219 -9.44 -5.19 1.65
CA ALA A 219 -10.78 -5.74 1.47
C ALA A 219 -10.83 -7.24 1.84
N SER A 220 -9.82 -8.05 1.46
CA SER A 220 -9.78 -9.47 1.79
C SER A 220 -9.70 -9.73 3.30
N VAL A 221 -8.94 -8.90 4.03
CA VAL A 221 -8.83 -9.03 5.49
C VAL A 221 -10.10 -8.55 6.19
N ALA A 222 -10.68 -7.43 5.75
CA ALA A 222 -11.88 -6.87 6.35
C ALA A 222 -13.12 -7.75 6.14
N THR A 223 -13.22 -8.45 5.00
CA THR A 223 -14.30 -9.42 4.74
C THR A 223 -14.10 -10.76 5.43
N GLY A 224 -12.96 -11.01 6.05
CA GLY A 224 -12.64 -12.33 6.59
C GLY A 224 -12.15 -13.34 5.55
N SER A 225 -11.97 -12.95 4.29
CA SER A 225 -11.45 -13.81 3.20
C SER A 225 -9.96 -14.14 3.35
N SER A 226 -9.25 -13.43 4.21
CA SER A 226 -7.89 -13.73 4.65
C SER A 226 -7.69 -13.22 6.08
N PRO A 227 -6.96 -13.92 6.95
CA PRO A 227 -6.60 -13.39 8.27
C PRO A 227 -5.52 -12.32 8.19
N ILE A 228 -4.59 -12.44 7.25
CA ILE A 228 -3.46 -11.54 7.01
C ILE A 228 -3.34 -11.26 5.52
N ALA A 229 -3.06 -10.01 5.16
CA ALA A 229 -2.58 -9.64 3.83
C ALA A 229 -1.16 -9.07 3.94
N VAL A 230 -0.30 -9.40 2.97
CA VAL A 230 1.01 -8.77 2.81
C VAL A 230 0.91 -7.69 1.75
N GLY A 231 1.31 -6.47 2.09
CA GLY A 231 1.25 -5.29 1.22
C GLY A 231 2.57 -4.56 1.10
N GLY A 232 2.64 -3.62 0.15
CA GLY A 232 3.74 -2.68 0.01
C GLY A 232 3.26 -1.24 0.18
N ASP A 233 4.14 -0.36 0.68
CA ASP A 233 3.84 1.04 0.96
C ASP A 233 4.95 1.94 0.43
N PHE A 234 4.63 2.70 -0.63
CA PHE A 234 5.52 3.67 -1.25
C PHE A 234 5.09 5.13 -0.96
N GLY A 235 3.79 5.32 -0.72
CA GLY A 235 3.19 6.63 -0.43
C GLY A 235 1.92 6.50 0.42
N GLY A 236 1.84 5.47 1.29
CA GLY A 236 0.68 5.19 2.12
C GLY A 236 -0.08 3.92 1.75
N SER A 237 0.44 3.12 0.81
CA SER A 237 -0.31 2.02 0.20
C SER A 237 -0.61 0.80 1.10
N ILE A 238 -0.10 0.75 2.34
CA ILE A 238 -0.57 -0.12 3.44
C ILE A 238 -1.52 0.68 4.32
N ARG A 239 -1.11 1.87 4.73
CA ARG A 239 -1.77 2.66 5.76
C ARG A 239 -3.13 3.21 5.33
N ILE A 240 -3.22 3.72 4.09
CA ILE A 240 -4.48 4.25 3.53
C ILE A 240 -5.54 3.15 3.47
N PRO A 241 -5.33 2.01 2.78
CA PRO A 241 -6.35 0.97 2.74
C PRO A 241 -6.63 0.34 4.12
N ALA A 242 -5.64 0.26 5.01
CA ALA A 242 -5.88 -0.16 6.40
C ALA A 242 -6.85 0.79 7.12
N ALA A 243 -6.66 2.11 7.01
CA ALA A 243 -7.55 3.10 7.61
C ALA A 243 -8.97 3.05 7.03
N LEU A 244 -9.09 2.94 5.69
CA LEU A 244 -10.38 2.93 4.99
C LEU A 244 -11.15 1.61 5.09
N CYS A 245 -10.47 0.52 5.50
CA CYS A 245 -11.07 -0.80 5.75
C CYS A 245 -11.07 -1.20 7.23
N GLY A 246 -10.73 -0.29 8.15
CA GLY A 246 -10.82 -0.51 9.59
C GLY A 246 -9.82 -1.52 10.14
N LEU A 247 -8.60 -1.57 9.60
CA LEU A 247 -7.57 -2.55 9.92
C LEU A 247 -6.35 -1.92 10.58
N TYR A 248 -5.56 -2.76 11.25
CA TYR A 248 -4.16 -2.46 11.52
C TYR A 248 -3.33 -2.68 10.26
N GLY A 249 -2.37 -1.78 10.00
CA GLY A 249 -1.47 -1.89 8.84
C GLY A 249 -0.09 -1.33 9.19
N LEU A 250 0.93 -2.17 9.15
CA LEU A 250 2.30 -1.80 9.54
C LEU A 250 3.13 -1.46 8.31
N LYS A 251 3.51 -0.20 8.18
CA LYS A 251 4.60 0.25 7.31
C LYS A 251 5.91 0.12 8.06
N THR A 252 6.85 -0.66 7.55
CA THR A 252 8.16 -0.86 8.18
C THR A 252 9.15 0.28 7.88
N THR A 253 10.27 0.28 8.59
CA THR A 253 11.41 1.18 8.35
C THR A 253 11.98 0.96 6.95
N ASP A 254 12.25 2.06 6.21
CA ASP A 254 12.91 2.02 4.90
C ASP A 254 14.31 1.41 5.03
N GLY A 255 14.60 0.40 4.19
CA GLY A 255 15.86 -0.32 4.20
C GLY A 255 15.98 -1.41 5.28
N SER A 256 14.93 -1.66 6.08
CA SER A 256 14.90 -2.78 7.04
C SER A 256 14.83 -4.14 6.36
N MET A 257 14.38 -4.18 5.12
CA MET A 257 14.33 -5.37 4.27
C MET A 257 14.94 -5.05 2.91
N GLN A 258 15.85 -5.92 2.44
CA GLN A 258 16.31 -5.92 1.06
C GLN A 258 15.40 -6.88 0.27
N ASP A 259 14.23 -6.39 -0.11
CA ASP A 259 13.28 -7.20 -0.85
C ASP A 259 13.52 -7.12 -2.36
N PHE A 260 13.12 -8.17 -3.07
CA PHE A 260 13.18 -8.30 -4.53
C PHE A 260 11.87 -8.92 -5.03
N GLY A 261 11.59 -8.75 -6.33
CA GLY A 261 10.37 -9.30 -6.93
C GLY A 261 9.11 -8.50 -6.61
N SER A 262 9.26 -7.20 -6.35
CA SER A 262 8.14 -6.28 -6.07
C SER A 262 7.54 -5.66 -7.32
N PHE A 263 8.01 -5.99 -8.52
CA PHE A 263 7.49 -5.44 -9.77
C PHE A 263 7.81 -6.36 -10.95
N PRO A 264 6.93 -6.47 -11.97
CA PRO A 264 7.19 -7.30 -13.14
C PRO A 264 8.49 -6.93 -13.85
N GLY A 265 9.27 -7.95 -14.23
CA GLY A 265 10.50 -7.78 -15.01
C GLY A 265 11.72 -7.35 -14.23
N GLU A 266 11.62 -7.28 -12.91
CA GLU A 266 12.65 -6.81 -12.00
C GLU A 266 13.19 -5.41 -12.25
N PRO A 267 13.57 -4.77 -11.21
CA PRO A 267 13.70 -3.34 -11.19
C PRO A 267 14.98 -2.83 -11.80
N GLY A 268 14.93 -1.55 -11.99
CA GLY A 268 16.03 -0.68 -12.17
C GLY A 268 17.12 -0.78 -11.10
N ASN A 269 18.01 0.16 -11.08
CA ASN A 269 19.10 0.21 -10.14
C ASN A 269 18.57 0.15 -8.68
N PRO A 270 18.98 -0.85 -7.87
CA PRO A 270 18.57 -0.95 -6.46
C PRO A 270 18.84 0.33 -5.64
N LYS A 271 19.81 1.16 -6.07
CA LYS A 271 20.11 2.45 -5.47
C LYS A 271 18.90 3.39 -5.42
N TYR A 272 18.01 3.32 -6.42
CA TYR A 272 16.82 4.17 -6.52
C TYR A 272 15.57 3.58 -5.85
N ARG A 273 15.66 2.35 -5.34
CA ARG A 273 14.58 1.68 -4.60
C ARG A 273 14.53 2.16 -3.16
N ARG A 274 14.20 3.43 -2.97
CA ARG A 274 13.93 4.00 -1.66
C ARG A 274 12.44 4.16 -1.47
N MET A 275 12.00 4.23 -0.23
CA MET A 275 10.62 4.43 0.19
C MET A 275 9.68 3.23 -0.02
N MET A 276 10.07 2.24 -0.84
CA MET A 276 9.29 1.01 -1.04
C MET A 276 9.51 0.07 0.15
N VAL A 277 8.49 -0.12 0.95
CA VAL A 277 8.57 -0.98 2.14
C VAL A 277 7.42 -1.98 2.14
N THR A 278 7.67 -3.13 2.74
CA THR A 278 6.72 -4.24 2.85
C THR A 278 6.20 -4.34 4.27
N GLY A 279 4.93 -4.73 4.45
CA GLY A 279 4.38 -4.98 5.76
C GLY A 279 3.01 -5.65 5.73
N PRO A 280 2.53 -6.11 6.90
CA PRO A 280 1.26 -6.79 7.03
C PRO A 280 0.07 -5.83 7.25
N LEU A 281 -1.12 -6.32 6.85
CA LEU A 281 -2.42 -5.82 7.28
C LEU A 281 -3.16 -6.95 7.99
N ALA A 282 -3.81 -6.65 9.13
CA ALA A 282 -4.57 -7.62 9.91
C ALA A 282 -5.67 -6.93 10.73
N ARG A 283 -6.58 -7.75 11.31
CA ARG A 283 -7.68 -7.27 12.17
C ARG A 283 -7.27 -7.05 13.62
N THR A 284 -6.16 -7.63 14.06
CA THR A 284 -5.66 -7.55 15.44
C THR A 284 -4.18 -7.17 15.48
N VAL A 285 -3.73 -6.58 16.56
CA VAL A 285 -2.30 -6.26 16.74
C VAL A 285 -1.46 -7.52 16.89
N ASP A 286 -2.00 -8.58 17.49
CA ASP A 286 -1.30 -9.87 17.61
C ASP A 286 -1.02 -10.51 16.24
N ASP A 287 -1.92 -10.37 15.29
CA ASP A 287 -1.69 -10.85 13.92
C ASP A 287 -0.68 -9.98 13.16
N ILE A 288 -0.63 -8.67 13.42
CA ILE A 288 0.45 -7.79 12.92
C ILE A 288 1.80 -8.25 13.47
N ASP A 289 1.89 -8.51 14.76
CA ASP A 289 3.12 -8.99 15.41
C ASP A 289 3.57 -10.35 14.84
N LEU A 290 2.64 -11.30 14.73
CA LEU A 290 2.89 -12.62 14.17
C LEU A 290 3.40 -12.54 12.73
N ALA A 291 2.72 -11.77 11.87
CA ALA A 291 3.07 -11.60 10.47
C ALA A 291 4.39 -10.85 10.30
N TRP A 292 4.62 -9.76 11.06
CA TRP A 292 5.87 -9.02 11.03
C TRP A 292 7.06 -9.90 11.46
N ASN A 293 6.90 -10.70 12.54
CA ASN A 293 7.91 -11.65 12.98
C ASN A 293 8.21 -12.73 11.93
N ALA A 294 7.18 -13.21 11.22
CA ALA A 294 7.33 -14.16 10.11
C ALA A 294 8.10 -13.53 8.95
N ILE A 295 7.75 -12.32 8.54
CA ILE A 295 8.46 -11.58 7.50
C ILE A 295 9.92 -11.37 7.90
N MET A 296 10.19 -10.83 9.08
CA MET A 296 11.53 -10.49 9.56
C MET A 296 12.40 -11.71 9.90
N SER A 297 11.87 -12.92 9.84
CA SER A 297 12.67 -14.15 10.00
C SER A 297 13.77 -14.29 8.94
N LYS A 298 13.55 -13.71 7.76
CA LYS A 298 14.52 -13.67 6.65
C LYS A 298 15.60 -12.61 6.83
N TRP A 299 15.38 -11.61 7.70
CA TRP A 299 16.31 -10.49 7.94
C TRP A 299 16.65 -10.34 9.43
N PRO A 300 17.28 -11.36 10.05
CA PRO A 300 17.53 -11.38 11.49
C PRO A 300 18.47 -10.27 11.96
N GLU A 301 19.46 -9.88 11.15
CA GLU A 301 20.40 -8.81 11.48
C GLU A 301 19.70 -7.44 11.58
N GLN A 302 18.76 -7.16 10.67
CA GLN A 302 17.95 -5.94 10.70
C GLN A 302 16.97 -5.98 11.86
N LYS A 303 16.34 -7.12 12.11
CA LYS A 303 15.45 -7.33 13.26
C LYS A 303 16.16 -7.09 14.60
N ALA A 304 17.44 -7.43 14.70
CA ALA A 304 18.24 -7.20 15.90
C ALA A 304 18.53 -5.71 16.17
N LYS A 305 18.38 -4.83 15.17
CA LYS A 305 18.56 -3.38 15.32
C LYS A 305 17.30 -2.66 15.80
N MET A 306 16.16 -3.35 15.90
CA MET A 306 14.89 -2.75 16.29
C MET A 306 14.90 -2.29 17.74
N LEU A 307 14.28 -1.13 17.98
CA LEU A 307 14.18 -0.55 19.32
C LEU A 307 13.28 -1.42 20.20
N GLU A 308 13.76 -1.74 21.41
CA GLU A 308 12.99 -2.52 22.37
C GLU A 308 11.79 -1.72 22.91
N PRO A 309 10.67 -2.39 23.25
CA PRO A 309 9.51 -1.79 23.87
C PRO A 309 9.83 -1.15 25.24
N LYS A 310 9.00 -0.22 25.67
CA LYS A 310 8.94 0.24 27.05
C LYS A 310 8.01 -0.67 27.87
N GLY A 311 8.09 -0.57 29.21
CA GLY A 311 7.36 -1.49 30.09
C GLY A 311 5.86 -1.22 30.10
N GLU A 312 5.45 -0.02 30.53
CA GLU A 312 4.05 0.33 30.75
C GLU A 312 3.59 1.47 29.85
N LEU A 313 2.29 1.61 29.67
CA LEU A 313 1.70 2.63 28.80
C LEU A 313 2.10 4.06 29.24
N LYS A 314 2.15 4.32 30.53
CA LYS A 314 2.57 5.62 31.12
C LYS A 314 4.03 6.01 30.82
N ASP A 315 4.87 5.06 30.42
CA ASP A 315 6.29 5.30 30.12
C ASP A 315 6.50 5.95 28.75
N TYR A 316 5.44 5.99 27.94
CA TYR A 316 5.49 6.58 26.60
C TYR A 316 5.15 8.06 26.64
N LYS A 317 5.80 8.82 25.75
CA LYS A 317 5.51 10.23 25.46
C LYS A 317 5.02 10.33 24.03
N VAL A 318 3.84 10.87 23.84
CA VAL A 318 3.15 10.91 22.56
C VAL A 318 2.93 12.36 22.13
N ALA A 319 3.38 12.70 20.93
CA ALA A 319 2.87 13.86 20.22
C ALA A 319 1.63 13.46 19.41
N TYR A 320 0.72 14.41 19.19
CA TYR A 320 -0.37 14.23 18.23
C TYR A 320 -0.56 15.46 17.38
N LEU A 321 -1.08 15.26 16.16
CA LEU A 321 -1.37 16.30 15.21
C LEU A 321 -2.73 16.03 14.58
N ASP A 322 -3.72 16.83 14.90
CA ASP A 322 -5.08 16.74 14.36
C ASP A 322 -5.27 17.57 13.09
N GLU A 323 -4.38 18.52 12.83
CA GLU A 323 -4.42 19.42 11.71
C GLU A 323 -3.02 19.81 11.25
N TRP A 324 -2.68 19.52 10.03
CA TRP A 324 -1.39 19.89 9.45
C TRP A 324 -1.41 21.34 8.95
N LYS A 325 -0.45 22.15 9.39
CA LYS A 325 -0.28 23.53 8.96
C LYS A 325 0.75 23.59 7.82
N PHE A 326 0.36 24.19 6.71
CA PHE A 326 1.18 24.51 5.56
C PHE A 326 1.41 26.01 5.49
N GLY A 327 2.55 26.50 5.94
CA GLY A 327 2.76 27.96 6.00
C GLY A 327 1.58 28.66 6.71
N ASN A 328 0.83 29.48 5.97
CA ASN A 328 -0.38 30.15 6.46
C ASN A 328 -1.66 29.34 6.26
N ASP A 329 -1.63 28.25 5.51
CA ASP A 329 -2.76 27.39 5.22
C ASP A 329 -2.80 26.17 6.14
N LYS A 330 -3.93 25.47 6.13
CA LYS A 330 -4.14 24.23 6.87
C LYS A 330 -4.68 23.16 5.95
N MET A 331 -4.27 21.90 6.16
CA MET A 331 -4.95 20.76 5.58
C MET A 331 -6.32 20.60 6.21
N ILE A 332 -7.34 20.53 5.37
CA ILE A 332 -8.71 20.28 5.83
C ILE A 332 -8.83 18.80 6.14
N VAL A 333 -9.14 18.47 7.40
CA VAL A 333 -9.43 17.13 7.89
C VAL A 333 -10.85 17.11 8.43
N SER A 334 -11.62 16.07 8.11
CA SER A 334 -13.00 15.95 8.58
C SER A 334 -13.08 15.96 10.11
N GLN A 335 -14.14 16.59 10.62
CA GLN A 335 -14.35 16.72 12.06
C GLN A 335 -14.45 15.36 12.74
N GLU A 336 -15.06 14.37 12.07
CA GLU A 336 -15.17 13.01 12.59
C GLU A 336 -13.82 12.33 12.85
N ILE A 337 -12.80 12.56 12.00
CA ILE A 337 -11.44 12.05 12.22
C ILE A 337 -10.80 12.78 13.41
N LYS A 338 -10.93 14.10 13.47
CA LYS A 338 -10.43 14.92 14.60
C LYS A 338 -11.05 14.47 15.91
N ASP A 339 -12.36 14.24 15.95
CA ASP A 339 -13.07 13.80 17.15
C ASP A 339 -12.58 12.42 17.63
N LYS A 340 -12.38 11.46 16.72
CA LYS A 340 -11.84 10.15 17.04
C LYS A 340 -10.40 10.22 17.55
N LEU A 341 -9.55 11.04 16.92
CA LEU A 341 -8.18 11.26 17.35
C LEU A 341 -8.14 11.92 18.74
N ASN A 342 -8.95 12.96 18.96
CA ASN A 342 -9.03 13.64 20.24
C ASN A 342 -9.54 12.71 21.34
N ALA A 343 -10.55 11.88 21.07
CA ALA A 343 -11.04 10.89 22.02
C ALA A 343 -9.94 9.89 22.42
N LEU A 344 -9.13 9.42 21.45
CA LEU A 344 -7.97 8.55 21.74
C LEU A 344 -6.94 9.29 22.60
N THR A 345 -6.59 10.53 22.28
CA THR A 345 -5.59 11.30 23.03
C THR A 345 -6.05 11.61 24.46
N GLU A 346 -7.33 11.92 24.67
CA GLU A 346 -7.89 12.09 26.02
C GLU A 346 -7.86 10.76 26.79
N THR A 347 -8.21 9.64 26.16
CA THR A 347 -8.08 8.31 26.78
C THR A 347 -6.65 8.03 27.21
N LEU A 348 -5.65 8.32 26.38
CA LEU A 348 -4.24 8.15 26.72
C LEU A 348 -3.85 9.01 27.94
N LYS A 349 -4.32 10.25 28.03
CA LYS A 349 -4.08 11.14 29.21
C LYS A 349 -4.67 10.55 30.48
N THR A 350 -5.88 9.96 30.44
CA THR A 350 -6.47 9.30 31.62
C THR A 350 -5.67 8.09 32.10
N HIS A 351 -4.86 7.47 31.21
CA HIS A 351 -3.94 6.40 31.51
C HIS A 351 -2.51 6.91 31.80
N HIS A 352 -2.37 8.20 32.14
CA HIS A 352 -1.13 8.86 32.54
C HIS A 352 -0.04 8.90 31.45
N VAL A 353 -0.41 8.77 30.18
CA VAL A 353 0.51 9.01 29.04
C VAL A 353 0.72 10.52 28.91
N SER A 354 1.96 10.94 28.72
CA SER A 354 2.28 12.32 28.36
C SER A 354 1.87 12.58 26.91
N VAL A 355 0.85 13.39 26.67
CA VAL A 355 0.31 13.68 25.33
C VAL A 355 0.38 15.17 25.05
N THR A 356 1.00 15.57 23.94
CA THR A 356 1.21 16.98 23.54
C THR A 356 0.79 17.18 22.09
N ASN A 357 0.07 18.27 21.78
CA ASN A 357 -0.15 18.67 20.40
C ASN A 357 1.11 19.38 19.90
N ASP A 358 1.87 18.71 19.03
CA ASP A 358 3.13 19.23 18.47
C ASP A 358 3.34 18.73 17.04
N GLN A 359 3.92 19.57 16.18
CA GLN A 359 4.17 19.27 14.77
C GLN A 359 5.68 19.31 14.50
N PRO A 360 6.24 18.25 13.87
CA PRO A 360 7.60 18.32 13.37
C PRO A 360 7.78 19.47 12.36
N ALA A 361 8.97 20.03 12.33
CA ALA A 361 9.34 21.05 11.34
C ALA A 361 9.41 20.44 9.92
N ASP A 362 9.28 21.29 8.91
CA ASP A 362 9.57 20.99 7.50
C ASP A 362 8.74 19.85 6.86
N PHE A 363 7.51 19.56 7.34
CA PHE A 363 6.65 18.56 6.71
C PHE A 363 6.43 18.79 5.21
N ASP A 364 6.27 20.03 4.79
CA ASP A 364 6.08 20.43 3.39
C ASP A 364 7.27 20.01 2.53
N ARG A 365 8.49 20.24 3.06
CA ARG A 365 9.74 19.82 2.40
C ARG A 365 9.88 18.31 2.32
N MET A 366 9.32 17.57 3.29
CA MET A 366 9.31 16.11 3.27
C MET A 366 8.40 15.57 2.17
N VAL A 367 7.27 16.24 1.88
CA VAL A 367 6.40 15.87 0.74
C VAL A 367 7.11 16.15 -0.59
N ALA A 368 7.73 17.32 -0.76
CA ALA A 368 8.52 17.61 -1.95
C ALA A 368 9.65 16.58 -2.15
N MET A 369 10.32 16.18 -1.07
CA MET A 369 11.35 15.14 -1.08
C MET A 369 10.80 13.78 -1.55
N HIS A 370 9.59 13.39 -1.14
CA HIS A 370 8.94 12.19 -1.65
C HIS A 370 8.81 12.23 -3.17
N ARG A 371 8.34 13.34 -3.73
CA ARG A 371 8.21 13.52 -5.18
C ARG A 371 9.56 13.45 -5.90
N LEU A 372 10.59 14.11 -5.37
CA LEU A 372 11.95 14.04 -5.92
C LEU A 372 12.53 12.62 -5.96
N LEU A 373 12.34 11.84 -4.91
CA LEU A 373 12.80 10.45 -4.87
C LEU A 373 11.98 9.56 -5.80
N ALA A 374 10.66 9.78 -5.87
CA ALA A 374 9.76 9.00 -6.70
C ALA A 374 10.12 9.08 -8.19
N ILE A 375 10.50 10.25 -8.71
CA ILE A 375 10.84 10.40 -10.13
C ILE A 375 12.04 9.53 -10.54
N TYR A 376 13.05 9.37 -9.69
CA TYR A 376 14.17 8.48 -9.98
C TYR A 376 13.73 7.01 -9.98
N THR A 377 12.89 6.61 -9.03
CA THR A 377 12.37 5.24 -8.95
C THR A 377 11.54 4.88 -10.17
N LEU A 378 10.70 5.80 -10.64
CA LEU A 378 9.69 5.55 -11.67
C LEU A 378 10.19 5.82 -13.09
N LEU A 379 11.08 6.82 -13.28
CA LEU A 379 11.43 7.34 -14.59
C LEU A 379 12.89 7.06 -15.01
N GLU A 380 13.67 6.38 -14.20
CA GLU A 380 15.10 6.13 -14.49
C GLU A 380 15.33 5.53 -15.88
N LYS A 381 14.50 4.55 -16.27
CA LYS A 381 14.63 3.82 -17.53
C LYS A 381 13.85 4.44 -18.68
N GLU A 382 13.03 5.44 -18.39
CA GLU A 382 12.16 6.00 -19.40
C GLU A 382 12.92 6.95 -20.34
N PRO A 383 12.67 6.89 -21.66
CA PRO A 383 13.24 7.82 -22.63
C PRO A 383 12.92 9.28 -22.27
N TRP A 384 13.84 10.21 -22.59
CA TRP A 384 13.67 11.64 -22.31
C TRP A 384 12.33 12.20 -22.81
N ILE A 385 11.91 11.80 -24.02
CA ILE A 385 10.63 12.30 -24.60
C ILE A 385 9.43 11.85 -23.76
N PHE A 386 9.44 10.61 -23.23
CA PHE A 386 8.38 10.12 -22.36
C PHE A 386 8.34 10.90 -21.05
N ARG A 387 9.49 11.19 -20.47
CA ARG A 387 9.59 12.04 -19.27
C ARG A 387 9.00 13.43 -19.49
N GLN A 388 9.22 14.03 -20.69
CA GLN A 388 8.61 15.34 -21.04
C GLN A 388 7.09 15.27 -21.14
N LEU A 389 6.52 14.18 -21.69
CA LEU A 389 5.07 13.99 -21.73
C LEU A 389 4.47 13.86 -20.31
N VAL A 390 5.13 13.11 -19.43
CA VAL A 390 4.72 13.00 -18.03
C VAL A 390 4.77 14.34 -17.31
N ILE A 391 5.82 15.17 -17.55
CA ILE A 391 5.92 16.52 -16.99
C ILE A 391 4.77 17.41 -17.46
N LEU A 392 4.42 17.35 -18.76
CA LEU A 392 3.34 18.14 -19.31
C LEU A 392 1.99 17.75 -18.71
N ASP A 393 1.75 16.46 -18.53
CA ASP A 393 0.55 15.93 -17.90
C ASP A 393 0.44 16.40 -16.44
N PHE A 394 1.51 16.25 -15.67
CA PHE A 394 1.57 16.73 -14.28
C PHE A 394 1.36 18.24 -14.17
N LYS A 395 1.99 19.05 -15.01
CA LYS A 395 1.81 20.52 -15.01
C LYS A 395 0.39 20.96 -15.38
N GLY A 396 -0.29 20.17 -16.20
CA GLY A 396 -1.68 20.45 -16.59
C GLY A 396 -2.70 20.18 -15.48
N SER A 397 -2.35 19.33 -14.52
CA SER A 397 -3.20 18.95 -13.38
C SER A 397 -2.91 19.77 -12.10
N ASP A 398 -2.03 20.79 -12.17
CA ASP A 398 -1.43 21.43 -11.00
C ASP A 398 -2.35 22.46 -10.33
N ASN A 399 -2.85 22.10 -9.13
CA ASN A 399 -3.36 23.00 -8.09
C ASN A 399 -2.49 22.88 -6.83
N HIS A 400 -1.18 22.79 -6.97
CA HIS A 400 -0.31 22.35 -5.88
C HIS A 400 -0.06 23.43 -4.82
N ARG A 401 -0.31 23.07 -3.56
CA ARG A 401 0.13 23.80 -2.37
C ARG A 401 1.65 23.69 -2.14
N ILE A 402 2.34 22.84 -2.91
CA ILE A 402 3.76 22.53 -2.78
C ILE A 402 4.48 22.99 -4.05
N ASP A 403 5.60 23.70 -3.88
CA ASP A 403 6.47 24.06 -5.00
C ASP A 403 7.11 22.81 -5.60
N LEU A 404 6.66 22.43 -6.79
CA LEU A 404 7.17 21.30 -7.55
C LEU A 404 8.12 21.67 -8.68
N ASN A 405 8.54 22.93 -8.79
CA ASN A 405 9.43 23.38 -9.88
C ASN A 405 10.71 22.55 -9.93
N GLU A 406 11.34 22.30 -8.78
CA GLU A 406 12.53 21.44 -8.71
C GLU A 406 12.23 20.00 -9.17
N VAL A 407 11.05 19.46 -8.85
CA VAL A 407 10.65 18.12 -9.30
C VAL A 407 10.57 18.06 -10.82
N TYR A 408 9.96 19.05 -11.46
CA TYR A 408 9.84 19.13 -12.92
C TYR A 408 11.21 19.30 -13.59
N ASP A 409 12.09 20.13 -13.02
CA ASP A 409 13.45 20.32 -13.54
C ASP A 409 14.24 19.01 -13.49
N ARG A 410 14.12 18.24 -12.39
CA ARG A 410 14.79 16.95 -12.24
C ARG A 410 14.22 15.86 -13.15
N MET A 411 12.92 15.85 -13.41
CA MET A 411 12.31 14.91 -14.35
C MET A 411 12.90 15.04 -15.76
N SER A 412 13.34 16.26 -16.14
CA SER A 412 14.00 16.49 -17.41
C SER A 412 15.43 15.94 -17.46
N ASP A 413 16.12 15.89 -16.32
CA ASP A 413 17.53 15.50 -16.21
C ASP A 413 17.76 14.62 -14.95
N LEU A 414 17.58 13.31 -15.12
CA LEU A 414 17.80 12.30 -14.07
C LEU A 414 19.29 11.95 -13.94
N ASP A 415 20.13 12.95 -13.60
CA ASP A 415 21.56 12.74 -13.37
C ASP A 415 21.79 11.94 -12.07
N PRO A 416 22.51 10.80 -12.13
CA PRO A 416 22.85 10.00 -10.95
C PRO A 416 23.62 10.76 -9.87
N ALA A 417 24.46 11.74 -10.24
CA ALA A 417 25.19 12.56 -9.27
C ALA A 417 24.26 13.48 -8.48
N LYS A 418 23.22 14.00 -9.12
CA LYS A 418 22.17 14.80 -8.46
C LYS A 418 21.31 13.97 -7.51
N TYR A 419 21.16 12.68 -7.76
CA TYR A 419 20.44 11.78 -6.85
C TYR A 419 21.15 11.65 -5.50
N ASP A 420 22.48 11.61 -5.49
CA ASP A 420 23.26 11.56 -4.24
C ASP A 420 23.09 12.84 -3.41
N ASP A 421 22.93 14.00 -4.05
CA ASP A 421 22.57 15.24 -3.37
C ASP A 421 21.16 15.18 -2.76
N ILE A 422 20.20 14.65 -3.51
CA ILE A 422 18.84 14.44 -3.00
C ILE A 422 18.83 13.51 -1.79
N LEU A 423 19.63 12.44 -1.79
CA LEU A 423 19.76 11.55 -0.64
C LEU A 423 20.34 12.26 0.59
N LYS A 424 21.34 13.11 0.44
CA LYS A 424 21.89 13.92 1.56
C LYS A 424 20.85 14.87 2.14
N ARG A 425 20.07 15.51 1.29
CA ARG A 425 18.97 16.39 1.72
C ARG A 425 17.87 15.60 2.42
N ARG A 426 17.55 14.40 1.93
CA ARG A 426 16.66 13.44 2.59
C ARG A 426 17.16 13.08 3.99
N ASP A 427 18.45 12.77 4.12
CA ASP A 427 19.05 12.40 5.41
C ASP A 427 18.95 13.58 6.40
N THR A 428 19.16 14.82 5.95
CA THR A 428 18.94 16.02 6.78
C THR A 428 17.49 16.11 7.30
N LEU A 429 16.48 15.86 6.44
CA LEU A 429 15.08 15.88 6.85
C LEU A 429 14.77 14.71 7.81
N ARG A 430 15.41 13.55 7.61
CA ARG A 430 15.31 12.42 8.54
C ARG A 430 15.87 12.79 9.90
N ASP A 431 17.05 13.38 9.96
CA ASP A 431 17.70 13.80 11.21
C ASP A 431 16.86 14.83 11.98
N GLN A 432 16.19 15.74 11.29
CA GLN A 432 15.24 16.67 11.90
C GLN A 432 14.05 15.95 12.54
N LEU A 433 13.51 14.94 11.86
CA LEU A 433 12.40 14.12 12.41
C LEU A 433 12.89 13.22 13.54
N GLU A 434 14.10 12.64 13.47
CA GLU A 434 14.72 11.93 14.59
C GLU A 434 14.93 12.85 15.80
N ALA A 435 15.32 14.11 15.61
CA ALA A 435 15.41 15.09 16.68
C ALA A 435 14.05 15.35 17.35
N PHE A 436 12.93 15.35 16.61
CA PHE A 436 11.59 15.41 17.17
C PHE A 436 11.33 14.17 18.04
N PHE A 437 11.70 12.97 17.60
CA PHE A 437 11.56 11.73 18.35
C PHE A 437 12.52 11.58 19.55
N THR A 438 13.45 12.50 19.77
CA THR A 438 14.17 12.57 21.06
C THR A 438 13.27 13.06 22.19
N LYS A 439 12.22 13.84 21.87
CA LYS A 439 11.25 14.36 22.84
C LYS A 439 10.06 13.43 23.04
N TYR A 440 9.66 12.74 21.98
CA TYR A 440 8.48 11.89 21.92
C TYR A 440 8.84 10.49 21.44
N ASP A 441 8.12 9.48 21.93
CA ASP A 441 8.25 8.12 21.41
C ASP A 441 7.47 7.94 20.10
N PHE A 442 6.34 8.64 20.00
CA PHE A 442 5.44 8.52 18.85
C PHE A 442 4.78 9.85 18.48
N LEU A 443 4.37 9.93 17.22
CA LEU A 443 3.46 10.93 16.69
C LEU A 443 2.19 10.24 16.20
N ILE A 444 1.03 10.62 16.72
CA ILE A 444 -0.28 10.15 16.27
C ILE A 444 -0.93 11.22 15.40
N MET A 445 -1.41 10.85 14.21
CA MET A 445 -2.00 11.79 13.27
C MET A 445 -2.95 11.08 12.28
N PRO A 446 -3.79 11.81 11.52
CA PRO A 446 -4.62 11.22 10.47
C PRO A 446 -3.81 10.41 9.46
N VAL A 447 -4.46 9.47 8.79
CA VAL A 447 -3.92 8.79 7.59
C VAL A 447 -4.44 9.50 6.33
N THR A 448 -5.73 9.83 6.33
CA THR A 448 -6.45 10.51 5.24
C THR A 448 -7.22 11.70 5.80
N THR A 449 -7.67 12.61 4.94
CA THR A 449 -8.47 13.76 5.38
C THR A 449 -9.94 13.42 5.59
N THR A 450 -10.43 12.30 5.05
CA THR A 450 -11.82 11.83 5.21
C THR A 450 -11.87 10.29 5.23
N ALA A 451 -12.99 9.72 5.62
CA ALA A 451 -13.30 8.30 5.46
C ALA A 451 -13.32 7.89 3.97
N ALA A 452 -13.62 6.61 3.68
CA ALA A 452 -13.61 6.09 2.32
C ALA A 452 -14.48 6.93 1.37
N ILE A 453 -13.88 7.43 0.30
CA ILE A 453 -14.56 8.19 -0.75
C ILE A 453 -15.29 7.25 -1.72
N ARG A 454 -16.29 7.76 -2.45
CA ARG A 454 -16.87 7.06 -3.60
C ARG A 454 -15.81 6.85 -4.67
N HIS A 455 -15.98 5.81 -5.49
CA HIS A 455 -15.08 5.61 -6.65
C HIS A 455 -14.97 6.90 -7.46
N ASN A 456 -13.74 7.36 -7.70
CA ASN A 456 -13.42 8.63 -8.34
C ASN A 456 -12.25 8.44 -9.33
N PRO A 457 -12.46 7.68 -10.42
CA PRO A 457 -11.38 7.34 -11.36
C PRO A 457 -10.82 8.57 -12.10
N GLU A 458 -11.56 9.67 -12.12
CA GLU A 458 -11.15 10.92 -12.76
C GLU A 458 -10.39 11.87 -11.82
N HIS A 459 -10.15 11.47 -10.57
CA HIS A 459 -9.46 12.24 -9.55
C HIS A 459 -10.06 13.64 -9.30
N ASN A 460 -11.37 13.77 -9.44
CA ASN A 460 -12.06 15.02 -9.14
C ASN A 460 -11.86 15.44 -7.68
N PRO A 461 -11.89 16.75 -7.36
CA PRO A 461 -11.82 17.22 -5.98
C PRO A 461 -12.89 16.58 -5.10
N ILE A 462 -12.52 16.22 -3.87
CA ILE A 462 -13.37 15.57 -2.87
C ILE A 462 -13.99 16.60 -1.92
N SER A 463 -15.20 16.31 -1.42
CA SER A 463 -15.81 17.11 -0.36
C SER A 463 -15.37 16.57 1.01
N VAL A 464 -14.80 17.45 1.84
CA VAL A 464 -14.48 17.20 3.25
C VAL A 464 -15.19 18.27 4.07
N ASP A 465 -16.21 17.88 4.82
CA ASP A 465 -17.10 18.78 5.59
C ASP A 465 -17.60 19.99 4.77
N GLY A 466 -17.95 19.75 3.50
CA GLY A 466 -18.44 20.78 2.58
C GLY A 466 -17.36 21.60 1.87
N ALA A 467 -16.10 21.51 2.28
CA ALA A 467 -14.97 22.12 1.57
C ALA A 467 -14.47 21.21 0.44
N LYS A 468 -14.04 21.80 -0.68
CA LYS A 468 -13.38 21.07 -1.75
C LYS A 468 -11.89 20.90 -1.44
N VAL A 469 -11.43 19.66 -1.43
CA VAL A 469 -10.03 19.27 -1.24
C VAL A 469 -9.56 18.57 -2.51
N ASP A 470 -8.36 18.87 -2.99
CA ASP A 470 -7.75 18.16 -4.11
C ASP A 470 -7.66 16.66 -3.81
N TYR A 471 -7.84 15.82 -4.84
CA TYR A 471 -7.82 14.37 -4.68
C TYR A 471 -6.55 13.88 -3.99
N TRP A 472 -5.38 14.34 -4.46
CA TRP A 472 -4.09 13.91 -3.92
C TRP A 472 -3.79 14.47 -2.55
N ASP A 473 -4.28 15.68 -2.22
CA ASP A 473 -4.13 16.29 -0.90
C ASP A 473 -4.78 15.44 0.21
N ASN A 474 -5.86 14.72 -0.11
CA ASN A 474 -6.51 13.81 0.83
C ASN A 474 -5.57 12.71 1.37
N PHE A 475 -4.49 12.41 0.67
CA PHE A 475 -3.62 11.28 0.95
C PHE A 475 -2.16 11.68 1.26
N LEU A 476 -1.89 12.94 1.59
CA LEU A 476 -0.52 13.43 1.82
C LEU A 476 0.07 13.04 3.18
N TYR A 477 -0.73 12.82 4.21
CA TYR A 477 -0.23 12.50 5.54
C TYR A 477 0.76 11.32 5.58
N PRO A 478 0.53 10.20 4.88
CA PRO A 478 1.45 9.07 4.88
C PRO A 478 2.79 9.34 4.16
N VAL A 479 2.81 10.15 3.09
CA VAL A 479 3.99 10.27 2.21
C VAL A 479 5.22 10.85 2.90
N VAL A 480 5.04 11.68 3.93
CA VAL A 480 6.11 12.25 4.77
C VAL A 480 7.02 11.14 5.30
N PHE A 481 6.41 10.06 5.79
CA PHE A 481 7.13 8.95 6.41
C PHE A 481 7.66 7.91 5.42
N ASN A 482 7.25 7.97 4.16
CA ASN A 482 7.95 7.29 3.09
C ASN A 482 9.20 8.08 2.71
N ALA A 483 9.09 9.40 2.55
CA ALA A 483 10.23 10.26 2.25
C ALA A 483 11.36 10.10 3.26
N THR A 484 11.05 10.19 4.55
CA THR A 484 12.04 10.11 5.64
C THR A 484 12.40 8.67 6.03
N GLY A 485 11.55 7.70 5.71
CA GLY A 485 11.78 6.26 5.95
C GLY A 485 11.27 5.73 7.29
N HIS A 486 10.62 6.55 8.12
CA HIS A 486 10.16 6.17 9.45
C HIS A 486 9.04 5.12 9.40
N PRO A 487 9.02 4.15 10.35
CA PRO A 487 7.95 3.17 10.46
C PRO A 487 6.67 3.81 10.99
N ALA A 488 5.54 3.26 10.59
CA ALA A 488 4.23 3.70 11.05
C ALA A 488 3.24 2.55 11.11
N LEU A 489 2.35 2.57 12.10
CA LEU A 489 1.28 1.61 12.25
C LEU A 489 -0.07 2.31 12.20
N THR A 490 -0.93 1.92 11.27
CA THR A 490 -2.34 2.35 11.25
C THR A 490 -3.11 1.65 12.35
N ILE A 491 -3.92 2.41 13.08
CA ILE A 491 -4.80 1.93 14.16
C ILE A 491 -6.24 2.29 13.79
N PRO A 492 -7.17 1.30 13.71
CA PRO A 492 -8.58 1.55 13.49
C PRO A 492 -9.24 2.10 14.75
N LEU A 493 -10.06 3.13 14.61
CA LEU A 493 -10.80 3.77 15.71
C LEU A 493 -12.33 3.52 15.63
N GLY A 494 -12.73 2.40 15.04
CA GLY A 494 -14.13 2.04 14.83
C GLY A 494 -14.74 2.75 13.61
N LEU A 495 -16.07 2.90 13.64
CA LEU A 495 -16.84 3.44 12.52
C LEU A 495 -17.30 4.87 12.81
N ASN A 496 -17.54 5.64 11.74
CA ASN A 496 -18.26 6.92 11.79
C ASN A 496 -19.79 6.73 11.77
N ALA A 497 -20.54 7.80 11.71
CA ALA A 497 -22.01 7.76 11.68
C ALA A 497 -22.59 7.12 10.40
N GLU A 498 -21.84 7.14 9.28
CA GLU A 498 -22.22 6.48 8.03
C GLU A 498 -21.88 4.97 8.04
N GLY A 499 -21.24 4.48 9.08
CA GLY A 499 -20.78 3.08 9.18
C GLY A 499 -19.48 2.82 8.43
N LEU A 500 -18.70 3.85 8.14
CA LEU A 500 -17.40 3.76 7.48
C LEU A 500 -16.27 3.78 8.51
N PRO A 501 -15.20 2.99 8.33
CA PRO A 501 -14.06 2.99 9.22
C PRO A 501 -13.32 4.33 9.27
N ILE A 502 -12.82 4.65 10.46
CA ILE A 502 -11.87 5.74 10.72
C ILE A 502 -10.60 5.13 11.28
N GLY A 503 -9.44 5.54 10.75
CA GLY A 503 -8.14 5.14 11.25
C GLY A 503 -7.17 6.31 11.36
N VAL A 504 -6.21 6.18 12.29
CA VAL A 504 -5.07 7.08 12.47
C VAL A 504 -3.77 6.32 12.30
N GLN A 505 -2.65 7.01 12.07
CA GLN A 505 -1.33 6.40 12.08
C GLN A 505 -0.55 6.82 13.32
N VAL A 506 0.17 5.86 13.90
CA VAL A 506 1.16 6.06 14.95
C VAL A 506 2.53 5.90 14.30
N VAL A 507 3.32 6.94 14.31
CA VAL A 507 4.65 7.00 13.69
C VAL A 507 5.70 6.99 14.78
N GLY A 508 6.77 6.22 14.61
CA GLY A 508 7.88 6.17 15.56
C GLY A 508 9.24 6.51 14.92
N PRO A 509 10.29 6.61 15.73
CA PRO A 509 11.65 6.77 15.25
C PRO A 509 12.08 5.57 14.37
N MET A 510 13.17 5.72 13.64
CA MET A 510 13.70 4.63 12.82
C MET A 510 13.90 3.35 13.64
N ASN A 511 13.55 2.21 13.03
CA ASN A 511 13.65 0.88 13.66
C ASN A 511 12.77 0.67 14.91
N SER A 512 11.63 1.33 15.01
CA SER A 512 10.75 1.23 16.18
C SER A 512 9.58 0.26 16.02
N GLU A 513 9.59 -0.66 15.05
CA GLU A 513 8.48 -1.57 14.78
C GLU A 513 8.06 -2.39 16.00
N LYS A 514 9.02 -3.00 16.74
CA LYS A 514 8.72 -3.72 17.98
C LYS A 514 8.02 -2.82 19.00
N ARG A 515 8.51 -1.58 19.13
CA ARG A 515 7.98 -0.59 20.08
C ARG A 515 6.59 -0.11 19.66
N LEU A 516 6.36 0.11 18.36
CA LEU A 516 5.03 0.46 17.79
C LEU A 516 4.02 -0.65 18.05
N ILE A 517 4.38 -1.90 17.77
CA ILE A 517 3.52 -3.07 18.00
C ILE A 517 3.20 -3.20 19.49
N ALA A 518 4.19 -3.09 20.37
CA ALA A 518 3.98 -3.19 21.81
C ALA A 518 3.08 -2.07 22.34
N PHE A 519 3.29 -0.82 21.89
CA PHE A 519 2.40 0.30 22.23
C PHE A 519 0.98 0.04 21.73
N ALA A 520 0.82 -0.42 20.49
CA ALA A 520 -0.50 -0.76 19.94
C ALA A 520 -1.23 -1.84 20.76
N LYS A 521 -0.52 -2.88 21.23
CA LYS A 521 -1.09 -3.90 22.13
C LYS A 521 -1.58 -3.30 23.46
N LEU A 522 -0.85 -2.33 24.02
CA LEU A 522 -1.25 -1.65 25.25
C LEU A 522 -2.49 -0.78 25.08
N ILE A 523 -2.68 -0.19 23.91
CA ILE A 523 -3.82 0.70 23.64
C ILE A 523 -5.02 0.00 22.97
N GLU A 524 -4.86 -1.19 22.41
CA GLU A 524 -5.93 -1.94 21.72
C GLU A 524 -7.19 -2.10 22.61
N PRO A 525 -7.09 -2.38 23.92
CA PRO A 525 -8.27 -2.44 24.80
C PRO A 525 -8.93 -1.07 25.08
N LEU A 526 -8.28 0.03 24.74
CA LEU A 526 -8.69 1.39 25.10
C LEU A 526 -9.51 2.10 24.02
N HIS A 527 -9.67 1.50 22.85
CA HIS A 527 -10.42 2.07 21.72
C HIS A 527 -11.21 1.00 20.98
N THR A 528 -12.18 1.44 20.18
CA THR A 528 -12.89 0.54 19.28
C THR A 528 -11.97 0.19 18.10
N GLY A 529 -11.47 -1.03 18.06
CA GLY A 529 -10.63 -1.55 16.98
C GLY A 529 -11.43 -1.90 15.72
N PHE A 530 -11.09 -3.05 15.13
CA PHE A 530 -11.80 -3.60 13.97
C PHE A 530 -13.28 -3.88 14.30
N VAL A 531 -14.17 -3.44 13.40
CA VAL A 531 -15.60 -3.74 13.45
C VAL A 531 -15.98 -4.46 12.16
N LYS A 532 -16.50 -5.67 12.25
CA LYS A 532 -16.89 -6.48 11.08
C LYS A 532 -17.86 -5.70 10.17
N PRO A 533 -17.67 -5.68 8.84
CA PRO A 533 -18.66 -5.15 7.90
C PRO A 533 -20.01 -5.88 8.06
N LYS A 534 -21.11 -5.14 7.87
CA LYS A 534 -22.43 -5.76 7.86
C LYS A 534 -22.55 -6.69 6.66
N GLU A 535 -23.13 -7.85 6.84
CA GLU A 535 -23.49 -8.75 5.74
C GLU A 535 -24.52 -8.05 4.83
N LYS A 536 -24.24 -8.04 3.52
CA LYS A 536 -25.10 -7.39 2.51
C LYS A 536 -25.81 -8.44 1.66
#